data_53e8e50f627291b2496b8c8eda9c3684
#
_entry.id   53e8e50f627291b2496b8c8eda9c3684
#
_cell.length_a   1.000
_cell.length_b   1.000
_cell.length_c   1.000
_cell.angle_alpha   90.00
_cell.angle_beta   90.00
_cell.angle_gamma   90.00
#
_symmetry.space_group_name_H-M   'P 1'
#
loop_
_entity.id
_entity.type
_entity.pdbx_description
1 polymer ?
#
loop_
_entity_poly.entity_id
_entity_poly.type
_entity_poly.pdbx_seq_one_letter_code
_entity_poly.pdbx_strand_id
1 'polypeptide(L)'
;MKTVNQLHHLNAWEQSSVAGSSLVTTTGIAVLDDMLPCGGWPKSGLVEIILPDAYCDALSLLMPALIRLSQQGRWIAMVNPVYPTRAGLFTESAINHDRILQVNPHPGRSALWTAESMLYSGDCCVVMAWPNCRTELMGKRLQKSAAHGKALGILFSYEGLETQPSGVETRLKLEVDREGRAVYLLNGRGETLSGAALK
;
A
#
# COMPACT_ATOMS: atom_id res chain seq x y z
N MET A 1 -9.54 25.11 26.85
CA MET A 1 -8.91 25.68 25.65
C MET A 1 -7.90 24.66 25.15
N LYS A 2 -8.26 23.82 24.18
CA LYS A 2 -7.33 22.90 23.54
C LYS A 2 -6.64 23.65 22.41
N THR A 3 -5.34 23.70 22.46
CA THR A 3 -4.44 24.51 21.64
C THR A 3 -4.49 24.12 20.17
N VAL A 4 -4.59 25.10 19.30
CA VAL A 4 -4.69 25.07 17.84
C VAL A 4 -3.49 24.41 17.14
N ASN A 5 -2.51 23.85 17.87
CA ASN A 5 -1.24 23.39 17.33
C ASN A 5 -1.17 21.89 17.00
N GLN A 6 -2.29 21.15 17.05
CA GLN A 6 -2.30 19.72 16.70
C GLN A 6 -2.83 19.42 15.28
N LEU A 7 -3.21 20.44 14.52
CA LEU A 7 -3.80 20.26 13.18
C LEU A 7 -2.80 20.24 12.02
N HIS A 8 -1.51 20.45 12.28
CA HIS A 8 -0.50 20.53 11.20
C HIS A 8 0.10 19.18 10.74
N HIS A 9 -0.36 18.06 11.29
CA HIS A 9 0.14 16.72 10.92
C HIS A 9 -0.93 15.77 10.39
N LEU A 10 -2.12 16.28 10.07
CA LEU A 10 -3.12 15.45 9.40
C LEU A 10 -2.73 15.29 7.93
N ASN A 11 -2.62 14.06 7.50
CA ASN A 11 -2.31 13.66 6.15
C ASN A 11 -3.37 14.19 5.17
N ALA A 12 -3.02 14.44 3.90
CA ALA A 12 -3.93 15.01 2.91
C ALA A 12 -5.24 14.21 2.74
N TRP A 13 -5.22 12.91 3.00
CA TRP A 13 -6.38 12.03 2.96
C TRP A 13 -7.15 11.97 4.29
N GLU A 14 -6.54 12.24 5.45
CA GLU A 14 -7.22 12.41 6.74
C GLU A 14 -8.11 13.66 6.77
N GLN A 15 -7.67 14.73 6.10
CA GLN A 15 -8.47 15.95 5.94
C GLN A 15 -9.72 15.72 5.07
N SER A 16 -9.70 14.69 4.23
CA SER A 16 -10.82 14.30 3.37
C SER A 16 -11.81 13.35 4.05
N SER A 17 -11.52 12.85 5.25
CA SER A 17 -12.38 11.92 6.01
C SER A 17 -13.70 12.54 6.48
N VAL A 18 -13.84 13.87 6.41
CA VAL A 18 -15.09 14.59 6.73
C VAL A 18 -16.15 14.46 5.63
N ALA A 19 -15.78 13.94 4.45
CA ALA A 19 -16.65 13.82 3.28
C ALA A 19 -16.90 12.35 2.89
N GLY A 20 -17.47 11.55 3.80
CA GLY A 20 -18.15 10.28 3.46
C GLY A 20 -17.28 9.14 2.87
N SER A 21 -17.71 7.94 3.13
CA SER A 21 -17.17 6.59 2.81
C SER A 21 -16.68 6.30 1.36
N SER A 22 -16.55 7.31 0.50
CA SER A 22 -16.14 7.13 -0.90
C SER A 22 -14.63 7.12 -1.11
N LEU A 23 -13.82 7.55 -0.14
CA LEU A 23 -12.37 7.74 -0.30
C LEU A 23 -11.51 6.55 0.13
N VAL A 24 -12.12 5.59 0.81
CA VAL A 24 -11.46 4.37 1.28
C VAL A 24 -12.16 3.12 0.77
N THR A 25 -11.42 2.02 0.75
CA THR A 25 -11.95 0.65 0.59
C THR A 25 -11.57 -0.16 1.82
N THR A 26 -12.55 -0.86 2.42
CA THR A 26 -12.25 -1.73 3.57
C THR A 26 -11.13 -2.71 3.22
N THR A 27 -10.27 -3.01 4.18
CA THR A 27 -9.24 -4.04 3.99
C THR A 27 -9.87 -5.44 3.91
N GLY A 28 -11.04 -5.64 4.52
CA GLY A 28 -11.70 -6.93 4.74
C GLY A 28 -11.21 -7.63 6.00
N ILE A 29 -10.34 -6.98 6.78
CA ILE A 29 -9.81 -7.44 8.06
C ILE A 29 -10.17 -6.38 9.09
N ALA A 30 -11.17 -6.65 9.93
CA ALA A 30 -11.76 -5.66 10.84
C ALA A 30 -10.71 -4.96 11.71
N VAL A 31 -9.79 -5.73 12.29
CA VAL A 31 -8.74 -5.18 13.16
C VAL A 31 -7.79 -4.25 12.41
N LEU A 32 -7.58 -4.46 11.11
CA LEU A 32 -6.77 -3.58 10.27
C LEU A 32 -7.55 -2.33 9.86
N ASP A 33 -8.84 -2.46 9.60
CA ASP A 33 -9.72 -1.30 9.33
C ASP A 33 -9.76 -0.37 10.55
N ASP A 34 -9.91 -0.91 11.77
CA ASP A 34 -9.91 -0.13 13.02
C ASP A 34 -8.57 0.57 13.28
N MET A 35 -7.45 -0.02 12.84
CA MET A 35 -6.11 0.51 13.04
C MET A 35 -5.75 1.60 12.02
N LEU A 36 -6.27 1.50 10.79
CA LEU A 36 -5.97 2.46 9.74
C LEU A 36 -6.71 3.79 9.97
N PRO A 37 -6.05 4.94 9.78
CA PRO A 37 -6.59 6.25 10.15
C PRO A 37 -7.97 6.59 9.56
N CYS A 38 -8.32 6.01 8.38
CA CYS A 38 -9.63 6.24 7.74
C CYS A 38 -10.52 5.00 7.64
N GLY A 39 -10.20 3.94 8.38
CA GLY A 39 -11.02 2.73 8.39
C GLY A 39 -10.87 1.85 7.15
N GLY A 40 -9.71 1.88 6.48
CA GLY A 40 -9.42 1.04 5.32
C GLY A 40 -8.29 1.56 4.44
N TRP A 41 -8.07 0.90 3.30
CA TRP A 41 -7.10 1.33 2.31
C TRP A 41 -7.56 2.61 1.60
N PRO A 42 -6.70 3.62 1.42
CA PRO A 42 -7.04 4.79 0.62
C PRO A 42 -7.30 4.40 -0.83
N LYS A 43 -8.36 4.90 -1.46
CA LYS A 43 -8.60 4.72 -2.90
C LYS A 43 -7.68 5.57 -3.77
N SER A 44 -7.01 6.54 -3.16
CA SER A 44 -6.10 7.47 -3.81
C SER A 44 -5.01 7.86 -2.83
N GLY A 45 -3.83 7.30 -2.99
CA GLY A 45 -2.72 7.55 -2.09
C GLY A 45 -1.69 6.44 -2.11
N LEU A 46 -0.70 6.55 -1.25
CA LEU A 46 0.43 5.62 -1.16
C LEU A 46 0.50 4.99 0.23
N VAL A 47 0.68 3.69 0.26
CA VAL A 47 0.92 2.90 1.46
C VAL A 47 2.25 2.17 1.30
N GLU A 48 3.09 2.18 2.32
CA GLU A 48 4.28 1.33 2.39
C GLU A 48 4.02 0.15 3.31
N ILE A 49 4.34 -1.06 2.84
CA ILE A 49 4.29 -2.29 3.65
C ILE A 49 5.72 -2.81 3.80
N ILE A 50 6.21 -2.81 5.03
CA ILE A 50 7.54 -3.28 5.39
C ILE A 50 7.43 -4.75 5.78
N LEU A 51 8.15 -5.59 5.05
CA LEU A 51 8.12 -7.04 5.19
C LEU A 51 9.35 -7.52 5.96
N PRO A 52 9.24 -8.58 6.78
CA PRO A 52 10.42 -9.18 7.43
C PRO A 52 11.41 -9.74 6.41
N ASP A 53 10.92 -10.30 5.31
CA ASP A 53 11.75 -10.82 4.22
C ASP A 53 10.98 -10.85 2.89
N ALA A 54 11.70 -11.25 1.83
CA ALA A 54 11.13 -11.31 0.49
C ALA A 54 10.12 -12.46 0.30
N TYR A 55 10.10 -13.47 1.17
CA TYR A 55 9.22 -14.64 1.09
C TYR A 55 7.89 -14.43 1.83
N CYS A 56 7.80 -13.34 2.60
CA CYS A 56 6.60 -13.03 3.37
C CYS A 56 5.39 -12.79 2.46
N ASP A 57 4.31 -13.52 2.72
CA ASP A 57 3.05 -13.35 1.98
C ASP A 57 2.27 -12.14 2.48
N ALA A 58 2.57 -10.97 1.90
CA ALA A 58 1.81 -9.76 2.16
C ALA A 58 0.56 -9.64 1.27
N LEU A 59 0.46 -10.41 0.18
CA LEU A 59 -0.68 -10.32 -0.73
C LEU A 59 -1.97 -10.81 -0.08
N SER A 60 -1.89 -11.79 0.83
CA SER A 60 -3.05 -12.25 1.59
C SER A 60 -3.74 -11.11 2.37
N LEU A 61 -2.95 -10.13 2.86
CA LEU A 61 -3.46 -8.94 3.55
C LEU A 61 -4.26 -8.02 2.63
N LEU A 62 -3.92 -8.02 1.36
CA LEU A 62 -4.52 -7.15 0.35
C LEU A 62 -5.66 -7.84 -0.41
N MET A 63 -5.69 -9.18 -0.41
CA MET A 63 -6.57 -9.97 -1.26
C MET A 63 -8.05 -9.56 -1.18
N PRO A 64 -8.66 -9.34 0.01
CA PRO A 64 -10.06 -8.95 0.07
C PRO A 64 -10.34 -7.60 -0.62
N ALA A 65 -9.40 -6.66 -0.55
CA ALA A 65 -9.51 -5.38 -1.24
C ALA A 65 -9.24 -5.53 -2.75
N LEU A 66 -8.23 -6.31 -3.15
CA LEU A 66 -7.90 -6.56 -4.55
C LEU A 66 -9.06 -7.22 -5.32
N ILE A 67 -9.74 -8.20 -4.71
CA ILE A 67 -10.93 -8.84 -5.30
C ILE A 67 -11.98 -7.77 -5.63
N ARG A 68 -12.32 -6.90 -4.66
CA ARG A 68 -13.32 -5.84 -4.87
C ARG A 68 -12.88 -4.82 -5.93
N LEU A 69 -11.62 -4.42 -5.90
CA LEU A 69 -11.08 -3.42 -6.82
C LEU A 69 -10.96 -3.98 -8.24
N SER A 70 -10.66 -5.27 -8.42
CA SER A 70 -10.58 -5.92 -9.73
C SER A 70 -11.91 -5.91 -10.50
N GLN A 71 -13.04 -5.79 -9.79
CA GLN A 71 -14.37 -5.74 -10.40
C GLN A 71 -14.73 -4.33 -10.93
N GLN A 72 -13.91 -3.32 -10.67
CA GLN A 72 -14.18 -1.93 -11.06
C GLN A 72 -13.75 -1.58 -12.50
N GLY A 73 -13.24 -2.54 -13.26
CA GLY A 73 -12.85 -2.39 -14.66
C GLY A 73 -11.48 -1.74 -14.91
N ARG A 74 -10.79 -1.23 -13.87
CA ARG A 74 -9.43 -0.71 -13.93
C ARG A 74 -8.41 -1.82 -13.65
N TRP A 75 -7.14 -1.57 -14.03
CA TRP A 75 -6.06 -2.55 -13.85
C TRP A 75 -5.54 -2.60 -12.41
N ILE A 76 -5.13 -3.78 -12.01
CA ILE A 76 -4.25 -4.02 -10.87
C ILE A 76 -2.88 -4.35 -11.42
N ALA A 77 -1.90 -3.48 -11.18
CA ALA A 77 -0.55 -3.65 -11.68
C ALA A 77 0.41 -4.09 -10.58
N MET A 78 1.29 -5.02 -10.92
CA MET A 78 2.41 -5.47 -10.11
C MET A 78 3.71 -5.14 -10.82
N VAL A 79 4.54 -4.30 -10.23
CA VAL A 79 5.79 -3.82 -10.81
C VAL A 79 6.97 -4.44 -10.10
N ASN A 80 7.76 -5.22 -10.83
CA ASN A 80 8.95 -5.92 -10.34
C ASN A 80 8.68 -6.84 -9.13
N PRO A 81 7.63 -7.70 -9.17
CA PRO A 81 7.38 -8.61 -8.06
C PRO A 81 8.58 -9.57 -7.90
N VAL A 82 9.01 -9.75 -6.66
CA VAL A 82 10.23 -10.54 -6.32
C VAL A 82 10.06 -12.02 -6.63
N TYR A 83 8.82 -12.49 -6.55
CA TYR A 83 8.45 -13.85 -6.99
C TYR A 83 7.43 -13.74 -8.10
N PRO A 84 7.45 -14.68 -9.07
CA PRO A 84 6.28 -14.90 -9.88
C PRO A 84 5.15 -15.09 -8.87
N THR A 85 4.34 -14.05 -8.73
CA THR A 85 3.17 -14.08 -7.85
C THR A 85 2.52 -15.42 -8.08
N ARG A 86 2.50 -16.26 -7.03
CA ARG A 86 2.04 -17.64 -7.18
C ARG A 86 0.76 -17.58 -7.97
N ALA A 87 0.79 -18.03 -9.21
CA ALA A 87 -0.39 -18.09 -10.05
C ALA A 87 -1.56 -18.70 -9.26
N GLY A 88 -1.27 -19.60 -8.30
CA GLY A 88 -2.23 -20.17 -7.37
C GLY A 88 -2.91 -19.19 -6.42
N LEU A 89 -2.24 -18.15 -5.90
CA LEU A 89 -2.91 -17.18 -5.01
C LEU A 89 -4.04 -16.41 -5.70
N PHE A 90 -3.88 -16.15 -6.99
CA PHE A 90 -4.94 -15.52 -7.76
C PHE A 90 -5.90 -16.55 -8.35
N THR A 91 -5.44 -17.75 -8.74
CA THR A 91 -6.25 -18.76 -9.43
C THR A 91 -7.42 -19.28 -8.58
N GLU A 92 -7.24 -19.34 -7.26
CA GLU A 92 -8.27 -19.81 -6.31
C GLU A 92 -9.13 -18.67 -5.76
N SER A 93 -8.85 -17.41 -6.12
CA SER A 93 -9.57 -16.25 -5.64
C SER A 93 -10.62 -15.76 -6.64
N ALA A 94 -11.64 -15.06 -6.15
CA ALA A 94 -12.65 -14.40 -6.96
C ALA A 94 -12.13 -13.12 -7.66
N ILE A 95 -10.81 -12.95 -7.80
CA ILE A 95 -10.20 -11.80 -8.45
C ILE A 95 -10.42 -11.88 -9.97
N ASN A 96 -10.66 -10.76 -10.61
CA ASN A 96 -10.74 -10.70 -12.06
C ASN A 96 -9.35 -10.75 -12.70
N HIS A 97 -8.93 -11.91 -13.17
CA HIS A 97 -7.60 -12.16 -13.76
C HIS A 97 -7.34 -11.31 -15.01
N ASP A 98 -8.37 -10.99 -15.79
CA ASP A 98 -8.24 -10.17 -17.00
C ASP A 98 -7.86 -8.72 -16.70
N ARG A 99 -7.83 -8.36 -15.41
CA ARG A 99 -7.47 -7.04 -14.92
C ARG A 99 -6.19 -7.02 -14.10
N ILE A 100 -5.39 -8.08 -14.15
CA ILE A 100 -4.09 -8.14 -13.49
C ILE A 100 -2.99 -7.98 -14.53
N LEU A 101 -2.06 -7.06 -14.27
CA LEU A 101 -0.92 -6.78 -15.11
C LEU A 101 0.37 -6.93 -14.31
N GLN A 102 1.26 -7.82 -14.73
CA GLN A 102 2.61 -7.91 -14.19
C GLN A 102 3.60 -7.21 -15.13
N VAL A 103 4.38 -6.30 -14.58
CA VAL A 103 5.37 -5.51 -15.32
C VAL A 103 6.74 -5.69 -14.70
N ASN A 104 7.65 -6.27 -15.45
CA ASN A 104 9.06 -6.31 -15.08
C ASN A 104 9.78 -5.19 -15.85
N PRO A 105 10.29 -4.16 -15.16
CA PRO A 105 10.98 -3.06 -15.82
C PRO A 105 12.19 -3.56 -16.61
N HIS A 106 12.40 -2.99 -17.79
CA HIS A 106 13.56 -3.32 -18.62
C HIS A 106 14.87 -2.98 -17.86
N PRO A 107 15.98 -3.70 -18.07
CA PRO A 107 17.27 -3.33 -17.51
C PRO A 107 17.59 -1.86 -17.76
N GLY A 108 17.93 -1.14 -16.69
CA GLY A 108 18.18 0.30 -16.72
C GLY A 108 16.97 1.20 -16.39
N ARG A 109 15.75 0.67 -16.27
CA ARG A 109 14.60 1.41 -15.76
C ARG A 109 14.30 1.04 -14.32
N SER A 110 14.07 2.04 -13.49
CA SER A 110 13.69 1.85 -12.09
C SER A 110 12.25 1.34 -11.98
N ALA A 111 12.01 0.36 -11.10
CA ALA A 111 10.66 -0.08 -10.73
C ALA A 111 9.81 1.10 -10.21
N LEU A 112 10.40 2.04 -9.47
CA LEU A 112 9.70 3.22 -8.98
C LEU A 112 9.26 4.15 -10.11
N TRP A 113 10.06 4.33 -11.16
CA TRP A 113 9.66 5.13 -12.32
C TRP A 113 8.49 4.48 -13.08
N THR A 114 8.52 3.17 -13.24
CA THR A 114 7.43 2.43 -13.87
C THR A 114 6.14 2.53 -13.03
N ALA A 115 6.25 2.35 -11.71
CA ALA A 115 5.13 2.51 -10.80
C ALA A 115 4.55 3.94 -10.83
N GLU A 116 5.41 4.95 -10.86
CA GLU A 116 5.01 6.36 -10.98
C GLU A 116 4.17 6.60 -12.25
N SER A 117 4.66 6.13 -13.39
CA SER A 117 3.96 6.27 -14.67
C SER A 117 2.59 5.58 -14.66
N MET A 118 2.51 4.37 -14.08
CA MET A 118 1.26 3.62 -13.98
C MET A 118 0.27 4.25 -13.00
N LEU A 119 0.75 4.77 -11.87
CA LEU A 119 -0.09 5.53 -10.93
C LEU A 119 -0.64 6.79 -11.58
N TYR A 120 0.19 7.50 -12.35
CA TYR A 120 -0.18 8.76 -12.97
C TYR A 120 -1.19 8.59 -14.11
N SER A 121 -1.15 7.48 -14.86
CA SER A 121 -1.99 7.24 -16.05
C SER A 121 -3.49 7.27 -15.75
N GLY A 122 -3.91 6.88 -14.55
CA GLY A 122 -5.31 6.74 -14.19
C GLY A 122 -5.96 5.41 -14.64
N ASP A 123 -5.25 4.56 -15.38
CA ASP A 123 -5.75 3.27 -15.86
C ASP A 123 -5.75 2.19 -14.78
N CYS A 124 -4.91 2.34 -13.76
CA CYS A 124 -4.81 1.40 -12.65
C CYS A 124 -5.63 1.86 -11.44
N CYS A 125 -6.35 0.95 -10.80
CA CYS A 125 -6.94 1.19 -9.47
C CYS A 125 -5.95 0.87 -8.35
N VAL A 126 -5.03 -0.09 -8.59
CA VAL A 126 -3.96 -0.45 -7.67
C VAL A 126 -2.65 -0.61 -8.43
N VAL A 127 -1.57 -0.08 -7.88
CA VAL A 127 -0.21 -0.33 -8.35
C VAL A 127 0.63 -0.80 -7.17
N MET A 128 1.04 -2.06 -7.20
CA MET A 128 1.95 -2.67 -6.24
C MET A 128 3.36 -2.67 -6.80
N ALA A 129 4.35 -2.24 -6.04
CA ALA A 129 5.73 -2.19 -6.51
C ALA A 129 6.73 -2.71 -5.47
N TRP A 130 7.72 -3.46 -5.96
CA TRP A 130 8.85 -4.00 -5.19
C TRP A 130 10.15 -3.33 -5.66
N PRO A 131 10.44 -2.11 -5.18
CA PRO A 131 11.65 -1.41 -5.57
C PRO A 131 12.89 -1.96 -4.85
N ASN A 132 14.02 -2.01 -5.53
CA ASN A 132 15.31 -2.38 -4.93
C ASN A 132 15.88 -1.28 -4.03
N CYS A 133 15.48 -0.05 -4.25
CA CYS A 133 15.86 1.11 -3.44
C CYS A 133 14.72 2.13 -3.45
N ARG A 134 14.67 2.95 -2.42
CA ARG A 134 13.73 4.06 -2.32
C ARG A 134 14.39 5.29 -1.68
N THR A 135 13.83 6.45 -1.96
CA THR A 135 14.20 7.71 -1.32
C THR A 135 12.92 8.45 -0.91
N GLU A 136 13.04 9.34 0.05
CA GLU A 136 11.92 10.19 0.47
C GLU A 136 11.31 10.97 -0.69
N LEU A 137 12.15 11.51 -1.58
CA LEU A 137 11.70 12.24 -2.77
C LEU A 137 10.85 11.37 -3.69
N MET A 138 11.24 10.11 -3.90
CA MET A 138 10.48 9.16 -4.73
C MET A 138 9.12 8.84 -4.11
N GLY A 139 9.06 8.63 -2.79
CA GLY A 139 7.80 8.43 -2.07
C GLY A 139 6.84 9.61 -2.26
N LYS A 140 7.32 10.84 -2.08
CA LYS A 140 6.52 12.05 -2.32
C LYS A 140 6.02 12.18 -3.76
N ARG A 141 6.82 11.78 -4.75
CA ARG A 141 6.42 11.78 -6.17
C ARG A 141 5.34 10.75 -6.44
N LEU A 142 5.51 9.52 -5.94
CA LEU A 142 4.53 8.45 -6.08
C LEU A 142 3.19 8.80 -5.40
N GLN A 143 3.24 9.45 -4.22
CA GLN A 143 2.05 9.96 -3.54
C GLN A 143 1.25 10.93 -4.44
N LYS A 144 1.95 11.88 -5.09
CA LYS A 144 1.31 12.83 -6.01
C LYS A 144 0.73 12.12 -7.23
N SER A 145 1.45 11.15 -7.80
CA SER A 145 1.00 10.38 -8.96
C SER A 145 -0.22 9.52 -8.62
N ALA A 146 -0.23 8.89 -7.44
CA ALA A 146 -1.38 8.14 -6.93
C ALA A 146 -2.61 9.03 -6.73
N ALA A 147 -2.42 10.23 -6.19
CA ALA A 147 -3.48 11.20 -6.03
C ALA A 147 -4.03 11.67 -7.39
N HIS A 148 -3.15 11.95 -8.37
CA HIS A 148 -3.55 12.37 -9.71
C HIS A 148 -4.36 11.30 -10.44
N GLY A 149 -3.84 10.06 -10.50
CA GLY A 149 -4.51 8.95 -11.19
C GLY A 149 -5.63 8.29 -10.38
N LYS A 150 -5.93 8.80 -9.17
CA LYS A 150 -6.94 8.23 -8.25
C LYS A 150 -6.73 6.74 -8.06
N ALA A 151 -5.50 6.35 -7.74
CA ALA A 151 -5.06 4.97 -7.58
C ALA A 151 -4.49 4.72 -6.19
N LEU A 152 -4.61 3.49 -5.69
CA LEU A 152 -3.90 3.01 -4.52
C LEU A 152 -2.51 2.54 -4.95
N GLY A 153 -1.47 3.21 -4.47
CA GLY A 153 -0.09 2.75 -4.59
C GLY A 153 0.31 1.94 -3.35
N ILE A 154 0.95 0.81 -3.54
CA ILE A 154 1.51 0.00 -2.46
C ILE A 154 2.98 -0.25 -2.75
N LEU A 155 3.84 0.20 -1.84
CA LEU A 155 5.28 -0.07 -1.90
C LEU A 155 5.61 -1.17 -0.91
N PHE A 156 6.29 -2.20 -1.38
CA PHE A 156 6.88 -3.21 -0.51
C PHE A 156 8.35 -2.88 -0.25
N SER A 157 8.70 -2.80 1.02
CA SER A 157 10.07 -2.64 1.50
C SER A 157 10.39 -3.76 2.48
N TYR A 158 11.66 -3.86 2.88
CA TYR A 158 12.10 -4.91 3.78
C TYR A 158 12.58 -4.32 5.10
N GLU A 159 12.59 -5.16 6.12
CA GLU A 159 13.06 -4.82 7.46
C GLU A 159 14.46 -4.17 7.42
N GLY A 160 14.72 -3.28 8.37
CA GLY A 160 15.91 -2.42 8.40
C GLY A 160 15.74 -1.08 7.68
N LEU A 161 14.63 -0.88 6.96
CA LEU A 161 14.30 0.39 6.29
C LEU A 161 13.25 1.23 7.04
N GLU A 162 12.67 0.71 8.11
CA GLU A 162 11.57 1.36 8.84
C GLU A 162 11.95 2.73 9.41
N THR A 163 13.18 2.90 9.88
CA THR A 163 13.68 4.16 10.41
C THR A 163 14.09 5.18 9.34
N GLN A 164 14.19 4.74 8.09
CA GLN A 164 14.55 5.64 6.99
C GLN A 164 13.33 6.41 6.50
N PRO A 165 13.45 7.73 6.25
CA PRO A 165 12.38 8.51 5.64
C PRO A 165 11.99 7.93 4.29
N SER A 166 10.70 7.64 4.11
CA SER A 166 10.19 7.08 2.85
C SER A 166 9.40 8.07 2.02
N GLY A 167 8.98 9.18 2.61
CA GLY A 167 8.04 10.12 2.00
C GLY A 167 6.62 9.55 1.85
N VAL A 168 6.34 8.42 2.50
CA VAL A 168 5.03 7.78 2.57
C VAL A 168 4.46 8.00 3.96
N GLU A 169 3.22 8.45 4.01
CA GLU A 169 2.56 8.82 5.26
C GLU A 169 2.01 7.61 6.00
N THR A 170 1.42 6.66 5.26
CA THR A 170 0.88 5.42 5.84
C THR A 170 1.87 4.29 5.65
N ARG A 171 2.43 3.82 6.76
CA ARG A 171 3.46 2.77 6.78
C ARG A 171 3.01 1.65 7.69
N LEU A 172 3.01 0.44 7.18
CA LEU A 172 2.69 -0.76 7.93
C LEU A 172 3.94 -1.65 8.00
N LYS A 173 4.25 -2.18 9.18
CA LYS A 173 5.25 -3.22 9.35
C LYS A 173 4.54 -4.54 9.61
N LEU A 174 4.84 -5.55 8.82
CA LEU A 174 4.35 -6.91 9.00
C LEU A 174 5.42 -7.72 9.73
N GLU A 175 5.06 -8.33 10.83
CA GLU A 175 5.89 -9.29 11.56
C GLU A 175 5.27 -10.67 11.50
N VAL A 176 6.13 -11.68 11.38
CA VAL A 176 5.72 -13.08 11.35
C VAL A 176 6.58 -13.83 12.35
N ASP A 177 5.96 -14.44 13.32
CA ASP A 177 6.64 -15.24 14.33
C ASP A 177 5.96 -16.62 14.49
N ARG A 178 6.35 -17.37 15.51
CA ARG A 178 5.77 -18.70 15.82
C ARG A 178 4.33 -18.64 16.33
N GLU A 179 3.90 -17.49 16.82
CA GLU A 179 2.57 -17.27 17.38
C GLU A 179 1.57 -16.81 16.31
N GLY A 180 2.09 -16.31 15.16
CA GLY A 180 1.26 -15.89 14.05
C GLY A 180 1.83 -14.69 13.29
N ARG A 181 0.93 -13.87 12.76
CA ARG A 181 1.26 -12.63 12.05
C ARG A 181 0.74 -11.44 12.84
N ALA A 182 1.54 -10.39 12.92
CA ALA A 182 1.14 -9.11 13.50
C ALA A 182 1.43 -7.98 12.51
N VAL A 183 0.60 -6.95 12.54
CA VAL A 183 0.81 -5.75 11.75
C VAL A 183 0.89 -4.54 12.68
N TYR A 184 1.82 -3.64 12.38
CA TYR A 184 2.06 -2.41 13.13
C TYR A 184 1.93 -1.22 12.21
N LEU A 185 1.16 -0.23 12.63
CA LEU A 185 1.09 1.08 11.98
C LEU A 185 2.25 1.94 12.48
N LEU A 186 3.03 2.47 11.56
CA LEU A 186 4.17 3.32 11.86
C LEU A 186 3.89 4.76 11.42
N ASN A 187 4.51 5.73 12.12
CA ASN A 187 4.57 7.11 11.64
C ASN A 187 5.65 7.28 10.56
N GLY A 188 5.76 8.48 9.99
CA GLY A 188 6.75 8.80 8.97
C GLY A 188 8.21 8.64 9.41
N ARG A 189 8.48 8.55 10.74
CA ARG A 189 9.79 8.33 11.34
C ARG A 189 10.07 6.86 11.67
N GLY A 190 9.10 5.97 11.46
CA GLY A 190 9.21 4.54 11.78
C GLY A 190 8.86 4.16 13.21
N GLU A 191 8.30 5.08 13.99
CA GLU A 191 7.81 4.78 15.33
C GLU A 191 6.45 4.11 15.28
N THR A 192 6.24 3.08 16.09
CA THR A 192 4.96 2.36 16.15
C THR A 192 3.89 3.22 16.81
N LEU A 193 2.77 3.39 16.11
CA LEU A 193 1.58 4.08 16.60
C LEU A 193 0.57 3.11 17.20
N SER A 194 0.37 1.96 16.55
CA SER A 194 -0.54 0.90 16.98
C SER A 194 -0.11 -0.44 16.39
N GLY A 195 -0.64 -1.53 16.91
CA GLY A 195 -0.36 -2.86 16.41
C GLY A 195 -1.51 -3.83 16.67
N ALA A 196 -1.64 -4.84 15.82
CA ALA A 196 -2.68 -5.84 15.91
C ALA A 196 -2.18 -7.22 15.43
N ALA A 197 -2.63 -8.28 16.11
CA ALA A 197 -2.42 -9.65 15.67
C ALA A 197 -3.40 -9.98 14.53
N LEU A 198 -2.89 -10.62 13.50
CA LEU A 198 -3.69 -11.14 12.38
C LEU A 198 -3.94 -12.62 12.62
N LYS A 199 -5.20 -12.99 12.72
CA LYS A 199 -5.64 -14.40 12.85
C LYS A 199 -5.76 -15.06 11.49
#